data_c211d274290d53496508bd2f7ca97046
#
_entry.id   c211d274290d53496508bd2f7ca97046
#
_cell.length_a   1.000
_cell.length_b   1.000
_cell.length_c   1.000
_cell.angle_alpha   90.00
_cell.angle_beta   90.00
_cell.angle_gamma   90.00
#
_symmetry.space_group_name_H-M   'P 1'
#
loop_
_entity.id
_entity.type
_entity.pdbx_description
1 polymer ?
#
loop_
_entity_poly.entity_id
_entity_poly.type
_entity_poly.pdbx_seq_one_letter_code
_entity_poly.pdbx_strand_id
1 'polypeptide(L)'
;MTDPASGNASVATAIAHPPAQPGGGVPIEISLVRDLPALPAAVFELLELLGRDDVGTPALVAKISLDQALTAKTLRLANSSFYGMPRHVGSVSDATAVLGLRTVRVVLTAAALHGSFKPPECAGFDFMAFWRHAVSTAVCARLIASEIGADAEAAFTAGLLHDIGELILASSHPERFAQVLAQQAQSAAPLREIETALLGIDHAQVGARVAEHWRFPKPIVDAILDHHAPPAAADAFALVRIVHVADLLARALAAACAAAGAPPHTPAGPLAPLDPHAPGHAAWLALGLSCDAWGRLGAAAELQTQSICAAMLN
;
A
#
# COMPACT_ATOMS: atom_id res chain seq x y z
N MET A 1 70.80 -10.35 6.16
CA MET A 1 70.35 -10.13 7.54
C MET A 1 68.96 -9.51 7.40
N THR A 2 68.06 -10.39 7.35
CA THR A 2 66.77 -10.60 8.01
C THR A 2 65.75 -9.47 7.91
N ASP A 3 64.89 -9.68 6.96
CA ASP A 3 63.56 -9.14 6.87
C ASP A 3 62.61 -9.93 7.81
N PRO A 4 61.62 -9.33 8.42
CA PRO A 4 60.37 -10.07 8.60
C PRO A 4 59.15 -9.31 8.09
N ALA A 5 58.43 -9.97 7.21
CA ALA A 5 57.08 -9.72 6.77
C ALA A 5 56.09 -9.60 7.95
N SER A 6 55.29 -8.55 7.91
CA SER A 6 54.07 -8.43 8.74
C SER A 6 52.85 -8.60 7.87
N GLY A 7 52.26 -9.79 8.00
CA GLY A 7 50.99 -10.13 7.38
C GLY A 7 49.81 -9.42 8.09
N ASN A 8 49.05 -8.70 7.29
CA ASN A 8 47.80 -8.06 7.72
C ASN A 8 46.66 -9.05 7.56
N ALA A 9 46.23 -9.70 8.65
CA ALA A 9 45.08 -10.59 8.68
C ALA A 9 43.83 -9.74 8.88
N SER A 10 43.07 -9.59 7.81
CA SER A 10 41.71 -9.04 7.85
C SER A 10 40.78 -9.99 8.60
N VAL A 11 40.37 -9.59 9.80
CA VAL A 11 39.35 -10.31 10.59
C VAL A 11 37.99 -9.94 10.04
N ALA A 12 37.44 -10.77 9.19
CA ALA A 12 36.03 -10.73 8.82
C ALA A 12 35.21 -11.19 10.03
N THR A 13 34.56 -10.26 10.70
CA THR A 13 33.60 -10.56 11.77
C THR A 13 32.36 -11.17 11.12
N ALA A 14 32.24 -12.48 11.17
CA ALA A 14 31.02 -13.18 10.82
C ALA A 14 29.96 -12.86 11.87
N ILE A 15 28.89 -12.21 11.45
CA ILE A 15 27.69 -12.03 12.26
C ILE A 15 27.05 -13.40 12.39
N ALA A 16 27.20 -14.01 13.55
CA ALA A 16 26.59 -15.29 13.89
C ALA A 16 25.08 -15.06 14.07
N HIS A 17 24.28 -15.64 13.18
CA HIS A 17 22.85 -15.76 13.40
C HIS A 17 22.60 -16.72 14.59
N PRO A 18 21.71 -16.40 15.53
CA PRO A 18 21.33 -17.32 16.58
C PRO A 18 20.66 -18.57 15.96
N PRO A 19 20.84 -19.77 16.54
CA PRO A 19 20.26 -20.99 16.01
C PRO A 19 18.74 -20.94 16.11
N ALA A 20 18.07 -21.25 15.00
CA ALA A 20 16.62 -21.40 14.90
C ALA A 20 16.16 -22.46 15.91
N GLN A 21 15.23 -22.10 16.81
CA GLN A 21 14.56 -23.04 17.69
C GLN A 21 13.58 -23.91 16.89
N PRO A 22 13.42 -25.21 17.21
CA PRO A 22 12.57 -26.11 16.44
C PRO A 22 11.10 -25.97 16.85
N GLY A 23 10.40 -25.01 16.25
CA GLY A 23 8.95 -24.99 16.16
C GLY A 23 8.60 -25.19 14.70
N GLY A 24 8.79 -26.42 14.19
CA GLY A 24 8.97 -26.73 12.80
C GLY A 24 7.71 -26.63 11.95
N GLY A 25 7.37 -25.44 11.51
CA GLY A 25 6.61 -25.28 10.27
C GLY A 25 7.60 -25.26 9.10
N VAL A 26 7.37 -26.11 8.08
CA VAL A 26 8.12 -26.03 6.81
C VAL A 26 8.01 -24.60 6.31
N PRO A 27 9.14 -23.93 5.96
CA PRO A 27 9.07 -22.58 5.37
C PRO A 27 8.09 -22.59 4.21
N ILE A 28 7.29 -21.54 4.10
CA ILE A 28 6.42 -21.37 2.93
C ILE A 28 7.39 -21.21 1.76
N GLU A 29 7.55 -22.28 0.99
CA GLU A 29 8.43 -22.23 -0.16
C GLU A 29 7.94 -21.21 -1.18
N ILE A 30 8.90 -20.62 -1.88
CA ILE A 30 8.75 -19.71 -3.00
C ILE A 30 7.81 -20.22 -4.13
N SER A 31 7.40 -21.49 -4.07
CA SER A 31 6.38 -22.10 -4.95
C SER A 31 5.01 -21.43 -4.89
N LEU A 32 4.72 -20.62 -3.87
CA LEU A 32 3.52 -19.78 -3.76
C LEU A 32 3.23 -18.94 -5.01
N VAL A 33 4.27 -18.57 -5.76
CA VAL A 33 4.11 -17.75 -6.99
C VAL A 33 3.41 -18.53 -8.12
N ARG A 34 3.36 -19.86 -8.05
CA ARG A 34 2.70 -20.68 -9.11
C ARG A 34 1.17 -20.72 -8.97
N ASP A 35 0.67 -20.55 -7.75
CA ASP A 35 -0.76 -20.60 -7.44
C ASP A 35 -1.36 -19.21 -7.13
N LEU A 36 -0.61 -18.14 -7.43
CA LEU A 36 -1.12 -16.79 -7.27
C LEU A 36 -2.32 -16.57 -8.19
N PRO A 37 -3.38 -15.91 -7.68
CA PRO A 37 -4.47 -15.51 -8.55
C PRO A 37 -3.90 -14.62 -9.64
N ALA A 38 -4.02 -15.06 -10.89
CA ALA A 38 -3.71 -14.22 -12.02
C ALA A 38 -4.59 -12.96 -11.91
N LEU A 39 -3.99 -11.78 -12.04
CA LEU A 39 -4.80 -10.58 -12.23
C LEU A 39 -5.73 -10.84 -13.41
N PRO A 40 -7.05 -10.63 -13.29
CA PRO A 40 -7.95 -10.73 -14.41
C PRO A 40 -7.38 -9.89 -15.57
N ALA A 41 -7.39 -10.42 -16.77
CA ALA A 41 -6.83 -9.75 -17.94
C ALA A 41 -7.36 -8.30 -18.08
N ALA A 42 -8.63 -8.09 -17.74
CA ALA A 42 -9.24 -6.75 -17.71
C ALA A 42 -8.58 -5.79 -16.72
N VAL A 43 -8.13 -6.29 -15.56
CA VAL A 43 -7.41 -5.47 -14.55
C VAL A 43 -6.01 -5.16 -15.04
N PHE A 44 -5.31 -6.14 -15.59
CA PHE A 44 -3.98 -5.95 -16.17
C PHE A 44 -4.00 -4.93 -17.31
N GLU A 45 -4.93 -5.08 -18.25
CA GLU A 45 -5.12 -4.11 -19.34
C GLU A 45 -5.50 -2.71 -18.82
N LEU A 46 -6.29 -2.63 -17.75
CA LEU A 46 -6.64 -1.36 -17.12
C LEU A 46 -5.40 -0.71 -16.52
N LEU A 47 -4.58 -1.47 -15.79
CA LEU A 47 -3.33 -0.98 -15.19
C LEU A 47 -2.33 -0.54 -16.26
N GLU A 48 -2.18 -1.27 -17.36
CA GLU A 48 -1.36 -0.85 -18.51
C GLU A 48 -1.87 0.45 -19.14
N LEU A 49 -3.18 0.56 -19.34
CA LEU A 49 -3.80 1.80 -19.87
C LEU A 49 -3.63 2.98 -18.90
N LEU A 50 -3.65 2.70 -17.61
CA LEU A 50 -3.52 3.71 -16.55
C LEU A 50 -2.07 4.20 -16.39
N GLY A 51 -1.08 3.33 -16.67
CA GLY A 51 0.34 3.67 -16.66
C GLY A 51 0.82 4.44 -17.89
N ARG A 52 -0.03 4.65 -18.89
CA ARG A 52 0.33 5.33 -20.16
C ARG A 52 -0.24 6.74 -20.21
N ASP A 53 0.64 7.74 -20.29
CA ASP A 53 0.25 9.16 -20.41
C ASP A 53 -0.37 9.51 -21.78
N ASP A 54 -0.13 8.66 -22.80
CA ASP A 54 -0.63 8.84 -24.17
C ASP A 54 -2.07 8.35 -24.38
N VAL A 55 -2.67 7.65 -23.40
CA VAL A 55 -4.07 7.19 -23.48
C VAL A 55 -5.01 8.35 -23.18
N GLY A 56 -5.63 8.86 -24.23
CA GLY A 56 -6.60 9.95 -24.12
C GLY A 56 -7.84 9.58 -23.33
N THR A 57 -8.42 10.58 -22.66
CA THR A 57 -9.68 10.47 -21.90
C THR A 57 -10.78 9.69 -22.63
N PRO A 58 -11.00 9.83 -23.95
CA PRO A 58 -12.07 9.11 -24.66
C PRO A 58 -11.91 7.57 -24.63
N ALA A 59 -10.69 7.06 -24.76
CA ALA A 59 -10.44 5.61 -24.77
C ALA A 59 -10.70 5.00 -23.39
N LEU A 60 -10.30 5.68 -22.32
CA LEU A 60 -10.57 5.24 -20.95
C LEU A 60 -12.06 5.29 -20.64
N VAL A 61 -12.75 6.38 -20.97
CA VAL A 61 -14.21 6.53 -20.80
C VAL A 61 -14.95 5.39 -21.53
N ALA A 62 -14.58 5.09 -22.75
CA ALA A 62 -15.19 4.00 -23.52
C ALA A 62 -15.01 2.64 -22.81
N LYS A 63 -13.81 2.35 -22.31
CA LYS A 63 -13.52 1.08 -21.62
C LYS A 63 -14.27 0.97 -20.28
N ILE A 64 -14.33 2.03 -19.49
CA ILE A 64 -15.11 2.07 -18.25
C ILE A 64 -16.59 1.83 -18.52
N SER A 65 -17.13 2.47 -19.57
CA SER A 65 -18.56 2.40 -19.92
C SER A 65 -19.01 1.00 -20.38
N LEU A 66 -18.08 0.13 -20.73
CA LEU A 66 -18.35 -1.27 -21.06
C LEU A 66 -18.51 -2.15 -19.79
N ASP A 67 -18.02 -1.71 -18.65
CA ASP A 67 -18.11 -2.45 -17.39
C ASP A 67 -19.11 -1.75 -16.45
N GLN A 68 -20.23 -2.43 -16.15
CA GLN A 68 -21.28 -1.88 -15.29
C GLN A 68 -20.81 -1.62 -13.86
N ALA A 69 -19.93 -2.47 -13.31
CA ALA A 69 -19.43 -2.32 -11.94
C ALA A 69 -18.49 -1.11 -11.85
N LEU A 70 -17.56 -0.96 -12.80
CA LEU A 70 -16.65 0.18 -12.87
C LEU A 70 -17.42 1.48 -13.14
N THR A 71 -18.42 1.46 -14.04
CA THR A 71 -19.31 2.59 -14.28
C THR A 71 -20.02 3.02 -13.00
N ALA A 72 -20.66 2.07 -12.30
CA ALA A 72 -21.38 2.38 -11.06
C ALA A 72 -20.46 2.97 -9.97
N LYS A 73 -19.26 2.43 -9.80
CA LYS A 73 -18.28 2.91 -8.83
C LYS A 73 -17.77 4.32 -9.19
N THR A 74 -17.51 4.58 -10.47
CA THR A 74 -17.09 5.90 -10.97
C THR A 74 -18.17 6.95 -10.73
N LEU A 75 -19.42 6.65 -11.08
CA LEU A 75 -20.56 7.55 -10.87
C LEU A 75 -20.84 7.78 -9.39
N ARG A 76 -20.73 6.74 -8.54
CA ARG A 76 -20.91 6.87 -7.10
C ARG A 76 -19.88 7.81 -6.49
N LEU A 77 -18.61 7.71 -6.91
CA LEU A 77 -17.58 8.64 -6.46
C LEU A 77 -17.86 10.07 -6.90
N ALA A 78 -18.20 10.30 -8.19
CA ALA A 78 -18.49 11.63 -8.72
C ALA A 78 -19.68 12.29 -8.01
N ASN A 79 -20.64 11.49 -7.54
CA ASN A 79 -21.81 11.93 -6.79
C ASN A 79 -21.63 11.91 -5.26
N SER A 80 -20.42 11.63 -4.78
CA SER A 80 -20.16 11.67 -3.35
C SER A 80 -20.19 13.10 -2.80
N SER A 81 -20.50 13.23 -1.52
CA SER A 81 -20.53 14.52 -0.82
C SER A 81 -19.20 15.30 -0.89
N PHE A 82 -18.10 14.58 -1.05
CA PHE A 82 -16.76 15.18 -1.18
C PHE A 82 -16.64 16.10 -2.40
N TYR A 83 -17.22 15.73 -3.56
CA TYR A 83 -17.17 16.55 -4.76
C TYR A 83 -18.28 17.59 -4.82
N GLY A 84 -19.31 17.50 -3.96
CA GLY A 84 -20.33 18.52 -3.75
C GLY A 84 -21.03 19.02 -5.01
N MET A 85 -21.25 18.16 -6.00
CA MET A 85 -21.79 18.54 -7.29
C MET A 85 -23.23 19.07 -7.18
N PRO A 86 -23.56 20.22 -7.79
CA PRO A 86 -24.90 20.81 -7.72
C PRO A 86 -25.96 20.00 -8.49
N ARG A 87 -25.54 19.10 -9.38
CA ARG A 87 -26.40 18.20 -10.14
C ARG A 87 -25.82 16.79 -10.14
N HIS A 88 -26.71 15.81 -10.18
CA HIS A 88 -26.31 14.40 -10.26
C HIS A 88 -25.55 14.12 -11.57
N VAL A 89 -24.38 13.52 -11.45
CA VAL A 89 -23.53 13.10 -12.57
C VAL A 89 -24.03 11.76 -13.09
N GLY A 90 -24.47 11.72 -14.34
CA GLY A 90 -25.14 10.56 -14.93
C GLY A 90 -24.31 9.80 -15.97
N SER A 91 -23.14 10.31 -16.38
CA SER A 91 -22.28 9.65 -17.34
C SER A 91 -20.84 9.53 -16.87
N VAL A 92 -20.12 8.53 -17.38
CA VAL A 92 -18.68 8.34 -17.11
C VAL A 92 -17.87 9.52 -17.66
N SER A 93 -18.30 10.09 -18.78
CA SER A 93 -17.66 11.28 -19.36
C SER A 93 -17.76 12.49 -18.43
N ASP A 94 -18.97 12.76 -17.90
CA ASP A 94 -19.18 13.85 -16.96
C ASP A 94 -18.45 13.59 -15.63
N ALA A 95 -18.48 12.35 -15.16
CA ALA A 95 -17.71 11.92 -13.98
C ALA A 95 -16.21 12.20 -14.18
N THR A 96 -15.66 11.86 -15.33
CA THR A 96 -14.26 12.10 -15.65
C THR A 96 -13.94 13.60 -15.73
N ALA A 97 -14.85 14.41 -16.26
CA ALA A 97 -14.69 15.87 -16.29
C ALA A 97 -14.68 16.49 -14.88
N VAL A 98 -15.49 15.95 -13.96
CA VAL A 98 -15.59 16.41 -12.56
C VAL A 98 -14.43 15.94 -11.72
N LEU A 99 -14.14 14.63 -11.76
CA LEU A 99 -13.14 13.98 -10.94
C LEU A 99 -11.71 14.24 -11.42
N GLY A 100 -11.57 14.52 -12.69
CA GLY A 100 -10.29 14.48 -13.40
C GLY A 100 -9.88 13.03 -13.73
N LEU A 101 -9.13 12.89 -14.81
CA LEU A 101 -8.69 11.60 -15.31
C LEU A 101 -7.86 10.81 -14.27
N ARG A 102 -7.00 11.52 -13.53
CA ARG A 102 -6.15 10.90 -12.48
C ARG A 102 -6.98 10.26 -11.38
N THR A 103 -7.99 10.95 -10.86
CA THR A 103 -8.84 10.40 -9.80
C THR A 103 -9.65 9.19 -10.29
N VAL A 104 -10.16 9.25 -11.52
CA VAL A 104 -10.88 8.12 -12.13
C VAL A 104 -9.96 6.91 -12.24
N ARG A 105 -8.73 7.09 -12.70
CA ARG A 105 -7.71 6.03 -12.75
C ARG A 105 -7.51 5.36 -11.38
N VAL A 106 -7.26 6.16 -10.35
CA VAL A 106 -7.08 5.74 -8.96
C VAL A 106 -8.21 4.83 -8.49
N VAL A 107 -9.44 5.28 -8.64
CA VAL A 107 -10.63 4.54 -8.18
C VAL A 107 -10.81 3.24 -8.93
N LEU A 108 -10.57 3.27 -10.24
CA LEU A 108 -10.70 2.06 -11.06
C LEU A 108 -9.65 1.01 -10.72
N THR A 109 -8.39 1.44 -10.51
CA THR A 109 -7.32 0.53 -10.09
C THR A 109 -7.68 -0.16 -8.78
N ALA A 110 -8.07 0.63 -7.80
CA ALA A 110 -8.42 0.12 -6.49
C ALA A 110 -9.68 -0.78 -6.54
N ALA A 111 -10.70 -0.38 -7.33
CA ALA A 111 -11.94 -1.15 -7.50
C ALA A 111 -11.71 -2.47 -8.23
N ALA A 112 -10.86 -2.47 -9.25
CA ALA A 112 -10.54 -3.66 -10.02
C ALA A 112 -9.73 -4.66 -9.18
N LEU A 113 -8.76 -4.18 -8.42
CA LEU A 113 -8.00 -5.03 -7.50
C LEU A 113 -8.89 -5.61 -6.40
N HIS A 114 -9.68 -4.77 -5.71
CA HIS A 114 -10.63 -5.25 -4.70
C HIS A 114 -11.59 -6.32 -5.27
N GLY A 115 -12.15 -6.09 -6.45
CA GLY A 115 -13.10 -7.01 -7.09
C GLY A 115 -12.47 -8.33 -7.57
N SER A 116 -11.13 -8.40 -7.64
CA SER A 116 -10.39 -9.60 -8.07
C SER A 116 -10.16 -10.59 -6.94
N PHE A 117 -10.33 -10.17 -5.69
CA PHE A 117 -10.13 -11.00 -4.52
C PHE A 117 -11.45 -11.28 -3.81
N LYS A 118 -11.59 -12.50 -3.33
CA LYS A 118 -12.66 -12.86 -2.39
C LYS A 118 -12.14 -12.71 -0.96
N PRO A 119 -13.01 -12.39 0.02
CA PRO A 119 -12.63 -12.45 1.42
C PRO A 119 -12.03 -13.82 1.76
N PRO A 120 -10.80 -13.90 2.28
CA PRO A 120 -10.18 -15.16 2.64
C PRO A 120 -10.83 -15.77 3.89
N GLU A 121 -10.87 -17.10 3.96
CA GLU A 121 -11.32 -17.84 5.14
C GLU A 121 -10.20 -17.93 6.19
N CYS A 122 -9.64 -16.80 6.59
CA CYS A 122 -8.54 -16.67 7.54
C CYS A 122 -9.03 -16.03 8.83
N ALA A 123 -8.97 -16.78 9.94
CA ALA A 123 -9.41 -16.28 11.23
C ALA A 123 -8.55 -15.08 11.68
N GLY A 124 -9.21 -14.00 12.09
CA GLY A 124 -8.55 -12.75 12.51
C GLY A 124 -8.18 -11.79 11.37
N PHE A 125 -8.34 -12.17 10.10
CA PHE A 125 -8.09 -11.28 8.97
C PHE A 125 -9.36 -10.48 8.64
N ASP A 126 -9.30 -9.16 8.83
CA ASP A 126 -10.38 -8.25 8.42
C ASP A 126 -10.13 -7.74 6.99
N PHE A 127 -10.77 -8.39 6.02
CA PHE A 127 -10.67 -8.06 4.60
C PHE A 127 -11.07 -6.60 4.30
N MET A 128 -12.06 -6.07 5.00
CA MET A 128 -12.52 -4.70 4.79
C MET A 128 -11.55 -3.69 5.43
N ALA A 129 -11.01 -3.99 6.60
CA ALA A 129 -9.98 -3.16 7.23
C ALA A 129 -8.71 -3.12 6.39
N PHE A 130 -8.27 -4.27 5.84
CA PHE A 130 -7.15 -4.37 4.91
C PHE A 130 -7.32 -3.41 3.72
N TRP A 131 -8.45 -3.48 3.02
CA TRP A 131 -8.68 -2.60 1.86
C TRP A 131 -8.81 -1.13 2.23
N ARG A 132 -9.41 -0.82 3.38
CA ARG A 132 -9.47 0.55 3.88
C ARG A 132 -8.08 1.10 4.14
N HIS A 133 -7.21 0.30 4.76
CA HIS A 133 -5.81 0.69 4.99
C HIS A 133 -5.07 0.88 3.67
N ALA A 134 -5.16 -0.06 2.75
CA ALA A 134 -4.54 0.02 1.43
C ALA A 134 -4.94 1.29 0.66
N VAL A 135 -6.24 1.62 0.64
CA VAL A 135 -6.75 2.86 0.02
C VAL A 135 -6.23 4.10 0.75
N SER A 136 -6.23 4.11 2.08
CA SER A 136 -5.73 5.23 2.87
C SER A 136 -4.26 5.48 2.59
N THR A 137 -3.43 4.44 2.60
CA THR A 137 -2.00 4.53 2.28
C THR A 137 -1.78 5.02 0.85
N ALA A 138 -2.55 4.52 -0.12
CA ALA A 138 -2.48 4.96 -1.51
C ALA A 138 -2.80 6.46 -1.67
N VAL A 139 -3.85 6.95 -1.00
CA VAL A 139 -4.23 8.36 -1.01
C VAL A 139 -3.15 9.23 -0.37
N CYS A 140 -2.64 8.83 0.80
CA CYS A 140 -1.53 9.50 1.48
C CYS A 140 -0.29 9.57 0.58
N ALA A 141 0.10 8.45 -0.05
CA ALA A 141 1.25 8.38 -0.94
C ALA A 141 1.11 9.33 -2.14
N ARG A 142 -0.07 9.36 -2.76
CA ARG A 142 -0.37 10.29 -3.86
C ARG A 142 -0.24 11.75 -3.44
N LEU A 143 -0.82 12.11 -2.30
CA LEU A 143 -0.78 13.48 -1.80
C LEU A 143 0.65 13.91 -1.46
N ILE A 144 1.42 13.05 -0.80
CA ILE A 144 2.83 13.27 -0.48
C ILE A 144 3.64 13.45 -1.76
N ALA A 145 3.48 12.53 -2.74
CA ALA A 145 4.18 12.62 -4.02
C ALA A 145 3.85 13.91 -4.76
N SER A 146 2.57 14.32 -4.79
CA SER A 146 2.14 15.58 -5.40
C SER A 146 2.76 16.80 -4.73
N GLU A 147 2.89 16.79 -3.41
CA GLU A 147 3.47 17.89 -2.62
C GLU A 147 4.95 18.12 -2.94
N ILE A 148 5.70 17.02 -3.18
CA ILE A 148 7.13 17.08 -3.47
C ILE A 148 7.45 17.05 -4.98
N GLY A 149 6.44 17.05 -5.85
CA GLY A 149 6.63 17.00 -7.31
C GLY A 149 7.09 15.65 -7.86
N ALA A 150 6.85 14.55 -7.12
CA ALA A 150 7.15 13.18 -7.56
C ALA A 150 5.96 12.58 -8.34
N ASP A 151 6.16 11.36 -8.89
CA ASP A 151 5.12 10.64 -9.62
C ASP A 151 4.00 10.18 -8.67
N ALA A 152 2.91 10.92 -8.68
CA ALA A 152 1.75 10.68 -7.81
C ALA A 152 0.97 9.42 -8.18
N GLU A 153 0.98 8.98 -9.44
CA GLU A 153 0.27 7.78 -9.88
C GLU A 153 1.05 6.51 -9.50
N ALA A 154 2.37 6.53 -9.69
CA ALA A 154 3.24 5.45 -9.19
C ALA A 154 3.15 5.33 -7.66
N ALA A 155 3.13 6.47 -6.94
CA ALA A 155 3.00 6.49 -5.49
C ALA A 155 1.64 5.93 -5.03
N PHE A 156 0.55 6.29 -5.71
CA PHE A 156 -0.76 5.71 -5.42
C PHE A 156 -0.76 4.19 -5.61
N THR A 157 -0.25 3.72 -6.75
CA THR A 157 -0.22 2.28 -7.07
C THR A 157 0.64 1.51 -6.06
N ALA A 158 1.82 2.01 -5.74
CA ALA A 158 2.70 1.40 -4.75
C ALA A 158 2.06 1.38 -3.35
N GLY A 159 1.44 2.49 -2.92
CA GLY A 159 0.72 2.55 -1.66
C GLY A 159 -0.50 1.62 -1.59
N LEU A 160 -1.20 1.41 -2.71
CA LEU A 160 -2.33 0.48 -2.76
C LEU A 160 -1.89 -0.99 -2.64
N LEU A 161 -0.70 -1.31 -3.12
CA LEU A 161 -0.18 -2.67 -3.20
C LEU A 161 0.82 -3.02 -2.08
N HIS A 162 1.22 -2.07 -1.23
CA HIS A 162 2.34 -2.26 -0.30
C HIS A 162 2.18 -3.48 0.59
N ASP A 163 0.97 -3.74 1.08
CA ASP A 163 0.63 -4.88 1.95
C ASP A 163 -0.07 -6.03 1.21
N ILE A 164 -0.08 -6.07 -0.14
CA ILE A 164 -0.79 -7.11 -0.91
C ILE A 164 -0.35 -8.53 -0.51
N GLY A 165 0.85 -8.69 -0.01
CA GLY A 165 1.37 -9.96 0.49
C GLY A 165 0.58 -10.49 1.69
N GLU A 166 0.02 -9.65 2.57
CA GLU A 166 -0.86 -10.09 3.66
C GLU A 166 -2.11 -10.78 3.11
N LEU A 167 -2.75 -10.17 2.10
CA LEU A 167 -3.93 -10.73 1.46
C LEU A 167 -3.61 -12.06 0.76
N ILE A 168 -2.45 -12.16 0.11
CA ILE A 168 -1.99 -13.41 -0.51
C ILE A 168 -1.74 -14.49 0.54
N LEU A 169 -1.07 -14.17 1.64
CA LEU A 169 -0.82 -15.11 2.75
C LEU A 169 -2.14 -15.56 3.39
N ALA A 170 -3.06 -14.63 3.65
CA ALA A 170 -4.39 -14.94 4.19
C ALA A 170 -5.22 -15.82 3.25
N SER A 171 -5.10 -15.64 1.92
CA SER A 171 -5.86 -16.40 0.93
C SER A 171 -5.25 -17.78 0.65
N SER A 172 -3.91 -17.87 0.57
CA SER A 172 -3.21 -19.09 0.17
C SER A 172 -2.88 -20.00 1.36
N HIS A 173 -2.69 -19.43 2.55
CA HIS A 173 -2.31 -20.15 3.77
C HIS A 173 -3.12 -19.67 4.98
N PRO A 174 -4.46 -19.72 4.93
CA PRO A 174 -5.34 -19.10 5.92
C PRO A 174 -5.07 -19.58 7.35
N GLU A 175 -4.85 -20.88 7.54
CA GLU A 175 -4.61 -21.44 8.88
C GLU A 175 -3.26 -20.99 9.48
N ARG A 176 -2.21 -20.91 8.68
CA ARG A 176 -0.89 -20.47 9.13
C ARG A 176 -0.86 -18.96 9.36
N PHE A 177 -1.48 -18.18 8.49
CA PHE A 177 -1.55 -16.74 8.66
C PHE A 177 -2.46 -16.35 9.85
N ALA A 178 -3.52 -17.13 10.12
CA ALA A 178 -4.31 -16.98 11.34
C ALA A 178 -3.48 -17.15 12.62
N GLN A 179 -2.47 -18.04 12.63
CA GLN A 179 -1.54 -18.19 13.77
C GLN A 179 -0.66 -16.93 13.92
N VAL A 180 -0.20 -16.34 12.81
CA VAL A 180 0.55 -15.08 12.82
C VAL A 180 -0.29 -13.96 13.45
N LEU A 181 -1.54 -13.80 13.00
CA LEU A 181 -2.45 -12.78 13.53
C LEU A 181 -2.79 -12.99 15.00
N ALA A 182 -2.99 -14.25 15.42
CA ALA A 182 -3.23 -14.58 16.82
C ALA A 182 -2.01 -14.25 17.71
N GLN A 183 -0.78 -14.49 17.23
CA GLN A 183 0.43 -14.10 17.93
C GLN A 183 0.64 -12.59 17.95
N GLN A 184 0.34 -11.91 16.84
CA GLN A 184 0.38 -10.44 16.76
C GLN A 184 -0.54 -9.78 17.79
N ALA A 185 -1.75 -10.30 18.00
CA ALA A 185 -2.69 -9.78 18.98
C ALA A 185 -2.19 -9.91 20.44
N GLN A 186 -1.20 -10.77 20.70
CA GLN A 186 -0.64 -11.04 22.03
C GLN A 186 0.78 -10.48 22.21
N SER A 187 1.36 -9.88 21.17
CA SER A 187 2.76 -9.45 21.15
C SER A 187 2.88 -7.99 20.68
N ALA A 188 3.87 -7.27 21.20
CA ALA A 188 4.27 -5.97 20.68
C ALA A 188 5.32 -6.09 19.55
N ALA A 189 5.69 -7.30 19.14
CA ALA A 189 6.65 -7.49 18.04
C ALA A 189 6.06 -7.02 16.70
N PRO A 190 6.87 -6.48 15.80
CA PRO A 190 6.44 -6.15 14.45
C PRO A 190 5.89 -7.38 13.71
N LEU A 191 4.80 -7.21 12.94
CA LEU A 191 4.15 -8.30 12.19
C LEU A 191 5.15 -9.08 11.34
N ARG A 192 6.06 -8.40 10.62
CA ARG A 192 7.12 -9.01 9.81
C ARG A 192 8.00 -10.01 10.55
N GLU A 193 8.34 -9.70 11.80
CA GLU A 193 9.17 -10.59 12.61
C GLU A 193 8.41 -11.87 12.96
N ILE A 194 7.12 -11.74 13.27
CA ILE A 194 6.24 -12.88 13.54
C ILE A 194 6.04 -13.73 12.28
N GLU A 195 5.78 -13.08 11.14
CA GLU A 195 5.67 -13.74 9.84
C GLU A 195 6.95 -14.52 9.50
N THR A 196 8.10 -13.85 9.57
CA THR A 196 9.39 -14.50 9.31
C THR A 196 9.64 -15.67 10.23
N ALA A 197 9.30 -15.55 11.52
CA ALA A 197 9.49 -16.63 12.49
C ALA A 197 8.57 -17.84 12.25
N LEU A 198 7.30 -17.61 11.88
CA LEU A 198 6.31 -18.67 11.70
C LEU A 198 6.21 -19.19 10.27
N LEU A 199 6.42 -18.32 9.29
CA LEU A 199 6.23 -18.65 7.88
C LEU A 199 7.54 -18.80 7.11
N GLY A 200 8.65 -18.24 7.63
CA GLY A 200 9.94 -18.16 6.94
C GLY A 200 10.03 -17.06 5.88
N ILE A 201 8.97 -16.28 5.72
CA ILE A 201 8.86 -15.17 4.76
C ILE A 201 7.89 -14.12 5.30
N ASP A 202 8.11 -12.85 5.01
CA ASP A 202 7.21 -11.78 5.38
C ASP A 202 6.33 -11.31 4.20
N HIS A 203 5.25 -10.54 4.53
CA HIS A 203 4.31 -10.04 3.52
C HIS A 203 4.96 -9.10 2.50
N ALA A 204 5.96 -8.32 2.87
CA ALA A 204 6.65 -7.41 1.94
C ALA A 204 7.39 -8.21 0.86
N GLN A 205 8.05 -9.30 1.24
CA GLN A 205 8.72 -10.23 0.31
C GLN A 205 7.71 -10.95 -0.59
N VAL A 206 6.59 -11.40 -0.04
CA VAL A 206 5.51 -12.04 -0.83
C VAL A 206 4.92 -11.03 -1.80
N GLY A 207 4.57 -9.83 -1.33
CA GLY A 207 4.01 -8.76 -2.15
C GLY A 207 4.92 -8.33 -3.30
N ALA A 208 6.22 -8.18 -3.05
CA ALA A 208 7.20 -7.85 -4.07
C ALA A 208 7.25 -8.91 -5.19
N ARG A 209 7.26 -10.21 -4.83
CA ARG A 209 7.23 -11.31 -5.81
C ARG A 209 5.94 -11.34 -6.62
N VAL A 210 4.81 -11.05 -5.98
CA VAL A 210 3.52 -10.91 -6.67
C VAL A 210 3.57 -9.78 -7.68
N ALA A 211 4.09 -8.61 -7.27
CA ALA A 211 4.22 -7.46 -8.14
C ALA A 211 5.17 -7.72 -9.32
N GLU A 212 6.28 -8.44 -9.11
CA GLU A 212 7.16 -8.91 -10.18
C GLU A 212 6.44 -9.86 -11.15
N HIS A 213 5.70 -10.83 -10.62
CA HIS A 213 4.90 -11.76 -11.43
C HIS A 213 3.86 -11.03 -12.27
N TRP A 214 3.25 -10.00 -11.72
CA TRP A 214 2.31 -9.11 -12.42
C TRP A 214 3.01 -8.07 -13.30
N ARG A 215 4.35 -8.11 -13.41
CA ARG A 215 5.18 -7.24 -14.25
C ARG A 215 5.05 -5.76 -13.93
N PHE A 216 4.87 -5.43 -12.65
CA PHE A 216 4.95 -4.03 -12.24
C PHE A 216 6.37 -3.47 -12.42
N PRO A 217 6.50 -2.16 -12.69
CA PRO A 217 7.81 -1.51 -12.78
C PRO A 217 8.63 -1.70 -11.50
N LYS A 218 9.95 -1.87 -11.65
CA LYS A 218 10.87 -2.11 -10.54
C LYS A 218 10.72 -1.12 -9.37
N PRO A 219 10.54 0.20 -9.56
CA PRO A 219 10.33 1.12 -8.44
C PRO A 219 9.11 0.78 -7.56
N ILE A 220 8.02 0.25 -8.15
CA ILE A 220 6.85 -0.21 -7.40
C ILE A 220 7.18 -1.47 -6.62
N VAL A 221 7.87 -2.43 -7.25
CA VAL A 221 8.33 -3.66 -6.57
C VAL A 221 9.24 -3.33 -5.38
N ASP A 222 10.21 -2.43 -5.58
CA ASP A 222 11.12 -1.99 -4.52
C ASP A 222 10.36 -1.29 -3.38
N ALA A 223 9.35 -0.48 -3.72
CA ALA A 223 8.51 0.18 -2.73
C ALA A 223 7.73 -0.82 -1.88
N ILE A 224 7.18 -1.88 -2.48
CA ILE A 224 6.50 -2.96 -1.76
C ILE A 224 7.48 -3.74 -0.88
N LEU A 225 8.69 -4.04 -1.38
CA LEU A 225 9.69 -4.83 -0.65
C LEU A 225 10.22 -4.08 0.59
N ASP A 226 10.53 -2.80 0.43
CA ASP A 226 11.33 -2.05 1.40
C ASP A 226 10.51 -0.99 2.17
N HIS A 227 9.16 -0.97 2.06
CA HIS A 227 8.34 0.07 2.70
C HIS A 227 8.47 0.12 4.24
N HIS A 228 8.85 -0.96 4.89
CA HIS A 228 9.08 -0.94 6.34
C HIS A 228 10.46 -0.37 6.74
N ALA A 229 11.45 -0.49 5.88
CA ALA A 229 12.83 -0.09 6.18
C ALA A 229 13.46 0.60 4.96
N PRO A 230 13.05 1.85 4.64
CA PRO A 230 13.55 2.54 3.46
C PRO A 230 15.06 2.74 3.54
N PRO A 231 15.80 2.44 2.46
CA PRO A 231 17.24 2.64 2.42
C PRO A 231 17.64 4.10 2.67
N ALA A 232 18.79 4.29 3.34
CA ALA A 232 19.32 5.63 3.67
C ALA A 232 19.76 6.44 2.44
N ALA A 233 20.10 5.78 1.31
CA ALA A 233 20.53 6.43 0.08
C ALA A 233 19.43 7.30 -0.54
N ALA A 234 19.75 8.57 -0.87
CA ALA A 234 18.72 9.61 -0.99
C ALA A 234 17.84 9.52 -2.25
N ASP A 235 18.37 9.33 -3.44
CA ASP A 235 17.64 9.66 -4.67
C ASP A 235 16.99 8.48 -5.39
N ALA A 236 17.56 7.29 -5.30
CA ALA A 236 17.04 6.11 -6.00
C ALA A 236 15.78 5.50 -5.37
N PHE A 237 15.42 5.88 -4.13
CA PHE A 237 14.38 5.26 -3.33
C PHE A 237 13.30 6.24 -2.85
N ALA A 238 13.07 7.32 -3.60
CA ALA A 238 12.05 8.31 -3.23
C ALA A 238 10.66 7.66 -3.05
N LEU A 239 10.27 6.75 -3.96
CA LEU A 239 8.99 6.04 -3.90
C LEU A 239 8.87 5.15 -2.65
N VAL A 240 9.94 4.44 -2.27
CA VAL A 240 9.99 3.62 -1.04
C VAL A 240 9.70 4.49 0.19
N ARG A 241 10.34 5.66 0.29
CA ARG A 241 10.14 6.61 1.40
C ARG A 241 8.74 7.19 1.40
N ILE A 242 8.21 7.53 0.23
CA ILE A 242 6.84 8.03 0.09
C ILE A 242 5.86 7.00 0.65
N VAL A 243 5.98 5.73 0.26
CA VAL A 243 5.09 4.66 0.72
C VAL A 243 5.26 4.41 2.23
N HIS A 244 6.51 4.36 2.72
CA HIS A 244 6.78 4.23 4.16
C HIS A 244 6.08 5.30 4.99
N VAL A 245 6.27 6.55 4.61
CA VAL A 245 5.69 7.70 5.33
C VAL A 245 4.16 7.74 5.17
N ALA A 246 3.65 7.34 4.00
CA ALA A 246 2.22 7.25 3.74
C ALA A 246 1.52 6.17 4.59
N ASP A 247 2.16 5.02 4.79
CA ASP A 247 1.67 3.97 5.68
C ASP A 247 1.59 4.48 7.13
N LEU A 248 2.63 5.17 7.61
CA LEU A 248 2.63 5.76 8.94
C LEU A 248 1.52 6.81 9.11
N LEU A 249 1.30 7.66 8.10
CA LEU A 249 0.23 8.65 8.11
C LEU A 249 -1.14 7.98 8.12
N ALA A 250 -1.35 6.94 7.31
CA ALA A 250 -2.59 6.18 7.26
C ALA A 250 -2.90 5.48 8.59
N ARG A 251 -1.89 4.90 9.25
CA ARG A 251 -2.01 4.31 10.60
C ARG A 251 -2.33 5.36 11.65
N ALA A 252 -1.73 6.55 11.58
CA ALA A 252 -2.02 7.65 12.49
C ALA A 252 -3.47 8.14 12.35
N LEU A 253 -3.99 8.24 11.11
CA LEU A 253 -5.39 8.57 10.84
C LEU A 253 -6.34 7.51 11.42
N ALA A 254 -6.06 6.23 11.21
CA ALA A 254 -6.86 5.14 11.76
C ALA A 254 -6.87 5.15 13.29
N ALA A 255 -5.73 5.39 13.92
CA ALA A 255 -5.61 5.50 15.38
C ALA A 255 -6.39 6.70 15.93
N ALA A 256 -6.37 7.86 15.25
CA ALA A 256 -7.14 9.04 15.63
C ALA A 256 -8.66 8.76 15.55
N CYS A 257 -9.14 8.10 14.50
CA CYS A 257 -10.53 7.67 14.39
C CYS A 257 -10.94 6.73 15.54
N ALA A 258 -10.12 5.73 15.84
CA ALA A 258 -10.38 4.79 16.92
C ALA A 258 -10.43 5.48 18.29
N ALA A 259 -9.50 6.40 18.57
CA ALA A 259 -9.46 7.18 19.80
C ALA A 259 -10.69 8.10 19.97
N ALA A 260 -11.24 8.61 18.88
CA ALA A 260 -12.47 9.41 18.87
C ALA A 260 -13.74 8.58 19.01
N GLY A 261 -13.66 7.24 19.01
CA GLY A 261 -14.81 6.33 18.95
C GLY A 261 -15.64 6.49 17.66
N ALA A 262 -15.01 7.05 16.62
CA ALA A 262 -15.65 7.31 15.35
C ALA A 262 -15.59 6.06 14.45
N PRO A 263 -16.57 5.87 13.55
CA PRO A 263 -16.46 4.85 12.52
C PRO A 263 -15.18 5.03 11.70
N PRO A 264 -14.59 3.96 11.20
CA PRO A 264 -13.37 4.04 10.38
C PRO A 264 -13.50 5.07 9.25
N HIS A 265 -12.48 5.92 9.09
CA HIS A 265 -12.41 7.01 8.09
C HIS A 265 -13.51 8.09 8.22
N THR A 266 -14.03 8.28 9.42
CA THR A 266 -14.81 9.48 9.74
C THR A 266 -13.82 10.56 10.20
N PRO A 267 -13.96 11.84 9.78
CA PRO A 267 -13.07 12.88 10.25
C PRO A 267 -13.01 12.92 11.77
N ALA A 268 -11.86 12.56 12.32
CA ALA A 268 -11.65 12.47 13.77
C ALA A 268 -11.11 13.78 14.38
N GLY A 269 -10.90 14.80 13.55
CA GLY A 269 -10.29 16.05 13.94
C GLY A 269 -8.79 16.14 13.58
N PRO A 270 -8.10 17.17 14.04
CA PRO A 270 -6.70 17.37 13.69
C PRO A 270 -5.82 16.24 14.24
N LEU A 271 -4.94 15.70 13.40
CA LEU A 271 -3.91 14.75 13.81
C LEU A 271 -2.99 15.39 14.86
N ALA A 272 -2.56 14.58 15.83
CA ALA A 272 -1.45 14.94 16.68
C ALA A 272 -0.21 15.28 15.82
N PRO A 273 0.62 16.26 16.24
CA PRO A 273 1.88 16.54 15.54
C PRO A 273 2.72 15.28 15.40
N LEU A 274 3.45 15.19 14.28
CA LEU A 274 4.39 14.09 14.08
C LEU A 274 5.48 14.13 15.17
N ASP A 275 5.56 13.06 15.95
CA ASP A 275 6.56 12.96 17.03
C ASP A 275 7.97 12.98 16.42
N PRO A 276 8.86 13.90 16.87
CA PRO A 276 10.24 13.94 16.42
C PRO A 276 11.04 12.65 16.65
N HIS A 277 10.59 11.81 17.57
CA HIS A 277 11.21 10.51 17.88
C HIS A 277 10.53 9.34 17.17
N ALA A 278 9.45 9.58 16.42
CA ALA A 278 8.80 8.52 15.65
C ALA A 278 9.72 7.99 14.56
N PRO A 279 9.72 6.67 14.28
CA PRO A 279 10.58 6.07 13.27
C PRO A 279 10.47 6.71 11.88
N GLY A 280 9.28 7.22 11.52
CA GLY A 280 9.02 7.87 10.24
C GLY A 280 9.43 9.33 10.14
N HIS A 281 9.78 10.01 11.25
CA HIS A 281 10.10 11.43 11.23
C HIS A 281 11.31 11.76 10.37
N ALA A 282 12.36 10.96 10.44
CA ALA A 282 13.55 11.13 9.61
C ALA A 282 13.23 10.95 8.12
N ALA A 283 12.40 9.96 7.78
CA ALA A 283 11.96 9.72 6.42
C ALA A 283 11.08 10.88 5.89
N TRP A 284 10.21 11.44 6.74
CA TRP A 284 9.38 12.61 6.44
C TRP A 284 10.25 13.83 6.10
N LEU A 285 11.23 14.14 6.93
CA LEU A 285 12.16 15.25 6.69
C LEU A 285 13.04 15.01 5.45
N ALA A 286 13.45 13.77 5.21
CA ALA A 286 14.24 13.42 4.02
C ALA A 286 13.47 13.61 2.70
N LEU A 287 12.13 13.67 2.74
CA LEU A 287 11.28 14.06 1.62
C LEU A 287 11.15 15.59 1.46
N GLY A 288 11.78 16.39 2.33
CA GLY A 288 11.68 17.84 2.32
C GLY A 288 10.35 18.40 2.84
N LEU A 289 9.56 17.58 3.55
CA LEU A 289 8.25 17.96 4.06
C LEU A 289 8.35 18.66 5.41
N SER A 290 7.60 19.75 5.57
CA SER A 290 7.51 20.45 6.85
C SER A 290 6.62 19.71 7.87
N CYS A 291 6.77 20.01 9.16
CA CYS A 291 5.88 19.44 10.18
C CYS A 291 4.42 19.86 9.99
N ASP A 292 4.15 21.06 9.46
CA ASP A 292 2.79 21.53 9.19
C ASP A 292 2.11 20.76 8.05
N ALA A 293 2.89 20.21 7.13
CA ALA A 293 2.37 19.38 6.04
C ALA A 293 1.71 18.09 6.55
N TRP A 294 2.16 17.55 7.68
CA TRP A 294 1.60 16.35 8.29
C TRP A 294 0.10 16.46 8.56
N GLY A 295 -0.31 17.48 9.31
CA GLY A 295 -1.73 17.69 9.64
C GLY A 295 -2.57 18.05 8.41
N ARG A 296 -2.03 18.89 7.52
CA ARG A 296 -2.72 19.33 6.30
C ARG A 296 -2.93 18.17 5.31
N LEU A 297 -1.91 17.37 5.06
CA LEU A 297 -2.01 16.21 4.18
C LEU A 297 -2.89 15.12 4.80
N GLY A 298 -2.80 14.92 6.12
CA GLY A 298 -3.66 13.99 6.84
C GLY A 298 -5.14 14.34 6.71
N ALA A 299 -5.53 15.59 6.93
CA ALA A 299 -6.92 16.02 6.77
C ALA A 299 -7.43 15.84 5.32
N ALA A 300 -6.60 16.16 4.32
CA ALA A 300 -6.93 15.94 2.92
C ALA A 300 -7.06 14.45 2.58
N ALA A 301 -6.17 13.61 3.14
CA ALA A 301 -6.19 12.18 2.94
C ALA A 301 -7.44 11.52 3.52
N GLU A 302 -7.83 11.93 4.72
CA GLU A 302 -9.02 11.39 5.40
C GLU A 302 -10.28 11.59 4.57
N LEU A 303 -10.53 12.82 4.08
CA LEU A 303 -11.69 13.15 3.24
C LEU A 303 -11.70 12.35 1.93
N GLN A 304 -10.55 12.25 1.26
CA GLN A 304 -10.45 11.50 0.01
C GLN A 304 -10.63 9.99 0.23
N THR A 305 -9.99 9.43 1.27
CA THR A 305 -10.11 8.02 1.63
C THR A 305 -11.56 7.65 1.91
N GLN A 306 -12.28 8.45 2.69
CA GLN A 306 -13.70 8.23 2.98
C GLN A 306 -14.53 8.11 1.70
N SER A 307 -14.35 9.06 0.77
CA SER A 307 -15.08 9.08 -0.51
C SER A 307 -14.75 7.88 -1.39
N ILE A 308 -13.49 7.51 -1.48
CA ILE A 308 -13.04 6.37 -2.28
C ILE A 308 -13.54 5.06 -1.67
N CYS A 309 -13.40 4.87 -0.36
CA CYS A 309 -13.89 3.68 0.33
C CYS A 309 -15.41 3.51 0.19
N ALA A 310 -16.19 4.59 0.34
CA ALA A 310 -17.62 4.56 0.14
C ALA A 310 -18.03 4.18 -1.29
N ALA A 311 -17.24 4.58 -2.29
CA ALA A 311 -17.50 4.23 -3.69
C ALA A 311 -17.08 2.79 -4.04
N MET A 312 -16.03 2.27 -3.41
CA MET A 312 -15.40 1.00 -3.77
C MET A 312 -15.91 -0.19 -2.96
N LEU A 313 -16.06 -0.01 -1.65
CA LEU A 313 -16.24 -1.09 -0.69
C LEU A 313 -17.73 -1.37 -0.39
N ASN A 314 -18.61 -0.51 -0.85
CA ASN A 314 -20.07 -0.65 -0.79
C ASN A 314 -20.64 -0.85 -2.20
#